data_659d3809a3e9cc5a8c654674e1ecc5ab
#
_entry.id   659d3809a3e9cc5a8c654674e1ecc5ab
#
_cell.length_a   1.000
_cell.length_b   1.000
_cell.length_c   1.000
_cell.angle_alpha   90.00
_cell.angle_beta   90.00
_cell.angle_gamma   90.00
#
_symmetry.space_group_name_H-M   'P 1'
#
loop_
_entity.id
_entity.type
_entity.pdbx_description
1 polymer ?
#
loop_
_entity_poly.entity_id
_entity_poly.type
_entity_poly.pdbx_seq_one_letter_code
_entity_poly.pdbx_strand_id
1 'polypeptide(L)'
;MSVSPPSLVVGFDLDMTLIDTVPGFAATLEVLGAELGVEFPIAELTQKLGPPLDLILGPHLAPDAVGPAGDRFRELYVDHSILPVPALPGAHESLAAVRRHGGRTVVVTGKFAPNAQRHLDHLDLDVDHLEGWVWGVGKADAL
;
A
#
# COMPACT_ATOMS: atom_id res chain seq x y z
N MET A 1 -28.85 -17.92 26.39
CA MET A 1 -28.25 -17.36 25.18
C MET A 1 -27.03 -16.56 25.57
N SER A 2 -25.87 -17.00 25.11
CA SER A 2 -24.64 -16.26 25.40
C SER A 2 -24.51 -15.07 24.45
N VAL A 3 -24.18 -13.91 25.00
CA VAL A 3 -23.82 -12.74 24.19
C VAL A 3 -22.35 -12.90 23.80
N SER A 4 -22.07 -12.88 22.50
CA SER A 4 -20.68 -12.90 22.03
C SER A 4 -19.96 -11.62 22.52
N PRO A 5 -18.75 -11.72 23.07
CA PRO A 5 -17.99 -10.53 23.40
C PRO A 5 -17.77 -9.69 22.15
N PRO A 6 -17.57 -8.36 22.28
CA PRO A 6 -17.20 -7.53 21.16
C PRO A 6 -15.97 -8.12 20.46
N SER A 7 -16.04 -8.27 19.14
CA SER A 7 -14.93 -8.77 18.37
C SER A 7 -13.80 -7.75 18.38
N LEU A 8 -12.60 -8.20 18.69
CA LEU A 8 -11.40 -7.40 18.53
C LEU A 8 -11.18 -7.14 17.03
N VAL A 9 -11.02 -5.89 16.65
CA VAL A 9 -10.66 -5.48 15.30
C VAL A 9 -9.35 -4.73 15.37
N VAL A 10 -8.34 -5.20 14.62
CA VAL A 10 -7.03 -4.57 14.56
C VAL A 10 -6.79 -4.05 13.15
N GLY A 11 -6.54 -2.74 13.04
CA GLY A 11 -6.19 -2.07 11.80
C GLY A 11 -4.68 -2.06 11.59
N PHE A 12 -4.27 -2.33 10.36
CA PHE A 12 -2.88 -2.28 9.92
C PHE A 12 -2.75 -1.34 8.74
N ASP A 13 -1.68 -0.57 8.70
CA ASP A 13 -1.21 0.04 7.46
C ASP A 13 -0.55 -1.05 6.59
N LEU A 14 -0.41 -0.80 5.31
CA LEU A 14 0.21 -1.74 4.39
C LEU A 14 1.67 -1.36 4.09
N ASP A 15 1.86 -0.23 3.41
CA ASP A 15 3.18 0.20 2.94
C ASP A 15 4.12 0.48 4.10
N MET A 16 5.27 -0.18 4.12
CA MET A 16 6.30 -0.08 5.16
C MET A 16 5.82 -0.51 6.57
N THR A 17 4.71 -1.22 6.62
CA THR A 17 4.19 -1.84 7.86
C THR A 17 4.09 -3.36 7.70
N LEU A 18 3.36 -3.84 6.72
CA LEU A 18 3.24 -5.26 6.40
C LEU A 18 4.15 -5.68 5.23
N ILE A 19 4.46 -4.77 4.33
CA ILE A 19 5.29 -5.01 3.14
C ILE A 19 6.38 -3.96 3.03
N ASP A 20 7.53 -4.36 2.48
CA ASP A 20 8.58 -3.43 2.07
C ASP A 20 8.30 -2.95 0.64
N THR A 21 7.66 -1.81 0.54
CA THR A 21 7.20 -1.23 -0.72
C THR A 21 8.34 -0.69 -1.58
N VAL A 22 9.49 -0.39 -0.99
CA VAL A 22 10.60 0.34 -1.65
C VAL A 22 11.04 -0.30 -2.97
N PRO A 23 11.38 -1.60 -3.06
CA PRO A 23 11.90 -2.14 -4.32
C PRO A 23 10.88 -2.11 -5.46
N GLY A 24 9.61 -2.33 -5.18
CA GLY A 24 8.56 -2.29 -6.19
C GLY A 24 8.23 -0.87 -6.65
N PHE A 25 8.15 0.05 -5.70
CA PHE A 25 7.94 1.47 -6.00
C PHE A 25 9.08 2.02 -6.88
N ALA A 26 10.32 1.73 -6.50
CA ALA A 26 11.49 2.16 -7.27
C ALA A 26 11.47 1.61 -8.71
N ALA A 27 11.21 0.33 -8.87
CA ALA A 27 11.15 -0.32 -10.20
C ALA A 27 10.05 0.31 -11.07
N THR A 28 8.88 0.55 -10.52
CA THR A 28 7.76 1.14 -11.26
C THR A 28 8.04 2.59 -11.63
N LEU A 29 8.64 3.35 -10.71
CA LEU A 29 8.98 4.75 -10.94
C LEU A 29 10.07 4.92 -12.02
N GLU A 30 11.02 4.00 -12.10
CA GLU A 30 12.02 3.96 -13.18
C GLU A 30 11.36 3.80 -14.56
N VAL A 31 10.42 2.88 -14.67
CA VAL A 31 9.68 2.65 -15.92
C VAL A 31 8.84 3.87 -16.29
N LEU A 32 8.12 4.43 -15.33
CA LEU A 32 7.32 5.64 -15.56
C LEU A 32 8.19 6.82 -16.01
N GLY A 33 9.32 7.03 -15.36
CA GLY A 33 10.27 8.08 -15.71
C GLY A 33 10.80 7.93 -17.13
N ALA A 34 11.12 6.70 -17.53
CA ALA A 34 11.56 6.40 -18.91
C ALA A 34 10.46 6.71 -19.93
N GLU A 35 9.21 6.37 -19.64
CA GLU A 35 8.07 6.67 -20.53
C GLU A 35 7.82 8.17 -20.66
N LEU A 36 7.94 8.92 -19.57
CA LEU A 36 7.65 10.35 -19.54
C LEU A 36 8.85 11.24 -19.90
N GLY A 37 10.04 10.66 -19.99
CA GLY A 37 11.27 11.43 -20.18
C GLY A 37 11.63 12.28 -18.95
N VAL A 38 11.30 11.82 -17.75
CA VAL A 38 11.52 12.50 -16.48
C VAL A 38 12.47 11.68 -15.60
N GLU A 39 13.50 12.31 -15.08
CA GLU A 39 14.37 11.72 -14.06
C GLU A 39 13.79 11.99 -12.67
N PHE A 40 13.08 11.00 -12.12
CA PHE A 40 12.61 11.09 -10.75
C PHE A 40 13.77 10.82 -9.77
N PRO A 41 13.87 11.56 -8.65
CA PRO A 41 14.84 11.28 -7.60
C PRO A 41 14.40 10.07 -6.76
N ILE A 42 14.58 8.87 -7.30
CA ILE A 42 14.01 7.63 -6.77
C ILE A 42 14.44 7.37 -5.33
N ALA A 43 15.73 7.54 -5.03
CA ALA A 43 16.24 7.32 -3.68
C ALA A 43 15.59 8.27 -2.65
N GLU A 44 15.31 9.50 -3.04
CA GLU A 44 14.61 10.46 -2.18
C GLU A 44 13.13 10.11 -2.03
N LEU A 45 12.46 9.79 -3.15
CA LEU A 45 11.03 9.51 -3.15
C LEU A 45 10.69 8.23 -2.40
N THR A 46 11.56 7.22 -2.44
CA THR A 46 11.36 5.98 -1.68
C THR A 46 11.44 6.15 -0.18
N GLN A 47 12.06 7.24 0.29
CA GLN A 47 12.10 7.59 1.72
C GLN A 47 10.82 8.30 2.18
N LYS A 48 9.98 8.74 1.25
CA LYS A 48 8.75 9.52 1.51
C LYS A 48 7.48 8.72 1.28
N LEU A 49 7.56 7.40 1.32
CA LEU A 49 6.39 6.54 1.14
C LEU A 49 5.41 6.68 2.30
N GLY A 50 4.13 6.67 1.98
CA GLY A 50 3.02 6.86 2.90
C GLY A 50 1.97 7.82 2.35
N PRO A 51 2.33 9.05 1.92
CA PRO A 51 1.37 9.94 1.27
C PRO A 51 0.77 9.36 -0.02
N PRO A 52 -0.39 9.85 -0.44
CA PRO A 52 -0.95 9.51 -1.75
C PRO A 52 0.04 9.80 -2.87
N LEU A 53 -0.01 8.98 -3.92
CA LEU A 53 0.92 9.04 -5.05
C LEU A 53 0.99 10.43 -5.69
N ASP A 54 -0.15 11.10 -5.82
CA ASP A 54 -0.21 12.43 -6.44
C ASP A 54 0.61 13.47 -5.66
N LEU A 55 0.68 13.34 -4.34
CA LEU A 55 1.52 14.20 -3.51
C LEU A 55 3.01 13.90 -3.67
N ILE A 56 3.35 12.66 -3.99
CA ILE A 56 4.74 12.25 -4.23
C ILE A 56 5.20 12.72 -5.61
N LEU A 57 4.38 12.56 -6.64
CA LEU A 57 4.71 12.92 -8.02
C LEU A 57 4.59 14.41 -8.32
N GLY A 58 3.67 15.10 -7.65
CA GLY A 58 3.34 16.49 -7.94
C GLY A 58 4.51 17.46 -8.03
N PRO A 59 5.49 17.43 -7.10
CA PRO A 59 6.66 18.33 -7.17
C PRO A 59 7.55 18.13 -8.39
N HIS A 60 7.42 17.01 -9.11
CA HIS A 60 8.30 16.62 -10.22
C HIS A 60 7.65 16.71 -11.58
N LEU A 61 6.37 17.08 -11.65
CA LEU A 61 5.57 17.09 -12.88
C LEU A 61 4.80 18.40 -13.01
N ALA A 62 4.43 18.74 -14.24
CA ALA A 62 3.48 19.82 -14.47
C ALA A 62 2.13 19.47 -13.82
N PRO A 63 1.36 20.46 -13.30
CA PRO A 63 0.13 20.18 -12.57
C PRO A 63 -0.89 19.32 -13.35
N ASP A 64 -1.00 19.51 -14.66
CA ASP A 64 -1.91 18.75 -15.52
C ASP A 64 -1.37 17.35 -15.88
N ALA A 65 -0.11 17.07 -15.62
CA ALA A 65 0.51 15.77 -15.87
C ALA A 65 0.41 14.82 -14.69
N VAL A 66 0.11 15.31 -13.48
CA VAL A 66 0.12 14.49 -12.25
C VAL A 66 -0.94 13.39 -12.29
N GLY A 67 -2.17 13.71 -12.64
CA GLY A 67 -3.27 12.75 -12.73
C GLY A 67 -2.98 11.62 -13.73
N PRO A 68 -2.68 11.93 -15.00
CA PRO A 68 -2.32 10.90 -15.98
C PRO A 68 -1.11 10.06 -15.59
N ALA A 69 -0.09 10.67 -14.98
CA ALA A 69 1.10 9.95 -14.51
C ALA A 69 0.75 8.99 -13.38
N GLY A 70 -0.09 9.41 -12.45
CA GLY A 70 -0.57 8.55 -11.36
C GLY A 70 -1.37 7.34 -11.89
N ASP A 71 -2.24 7.56 -12.86
CA ASP A 71 -2.99 6.49 -13.52
C ASP A 71 -2.06 5.49 -14.21
N ARG A 72 -1.07 6.01 -14.95
CA ARG A 72 -0.08 5.17 -15.63
C ARG A 72 0.78 4.40 -14.63
N PHE A 73 1.20 5.02 -13.55
CA PHE A 73 1.93 4.35 -12.47
C PHE A 73 1.14 3.14 -11.95
N ARG A 74 -0.16 3.31 -11.70
CA ARG A 74 -1.02 2.22 -11.19
C ARG A 74 -1.15 1.07 -12.17
N GLU A 75 -1.16 1.35 -13.48
CA GLU A 75 -1.14 0.31 -14.52
C GLU A 75 0.20 -0.44 -14.54
N LEU A 76 1.30 0.30 -14.53
CA LEU A 76 2.66 -0.27 -14.51
C LEU A 76 2.93 -1.06 -13.23
N TYR A 77 2.30 -0.69 -12.16
CA TYR A 77 2.46 -1.29 -10.84
C TYR A 77 2.24 -2.80 -10.86
N VAL A 78 1.25 -3.25 -11.62
CA VAL A 78 0.89 -4.66 -11.71
C VAL A 78 2.06 -5.52 -12.20
N ASP A 79 2.82 -5.02 -13.18
CA ASP A 79 3.90 -5.77 -13.78
C ASP A 79 5.25 -5.56 -13.10
N HIS A 80 5.44 -4.46 -12.39
CA HIS A 80 6.76 -4.05 -11.90
C HIS A 80 6.90 -4.00 -10.38
N SER A 81 5.80 -3.85 -9.64
CA SER A 81 5.87 -3.66 -8.19
C SER A 81 5.61 -4.91 -7.36
N ILE A 82 4.80 -5.85 -7.85
CA ILE A 82 4.31 -6.93 -6.99
C ILE A 82 5.42 -7.93 -6.64
N LEU A 83 6.11 -8.44 -7.65
CA LEU A 83 7.11 -9.50 -7.46
C LEU A 83 8.30 -9.07 -6.59
N PRO A 84 8.87 -7.86 -6.72
CA PRO A 84 10.05 -7.50 -5.92
C PRO A 84 9.74 -7.11 -4.48
N VAL A 85 8.49 -6.96 -4.09
CA VAL A 85 8.09 -6.50 -2.75
C VAL A 85 7.91 -7.68 -1.80
N PRO A 86 8.73 -7.80 -0.74
CA PRO A 86 8.55 -8.83 0.27
C PRO A 86 7.61 -8.38 1.40
N ALA A 87 7.10 -9.36 2.16
CA ALA A 87 6.51 -9.08 3.46
C ALA A 87 7.60 -8.67 4.44
N LEU A 88 7.29 -7.71 5.31
CA LEU A 88 8.21 -7.33 6.39
C LEU A 88 8.23 -8.42 7.47
N PRO A 89 9.37 -8.56 8.19
CA PRO A 89 9.44 -9.49 9.33
C PRO A 89 8.33 -9.21 10.34
N GLY A 90 7.63 -10.25 10.76
CA GLY A 90 6.55 -10.14 11.73
C GLY A 90 5.16 -9.87 11.14
N ALA A 91 5.05 -9.63 9.82
CA ALA A 91 3.75 -9.34 9.20
C ALA A 91 2.78 -10.52 9.33
N HIS A 92 3.19 -11.70 8.91
CA HIS A 92 2.36 -12.91 9.01
C HIS A 92 2.03 -13.25 10.47
N GLU A 93 3.02 -13.16 11.35
CA GLU A 93 2.88 -13.46 12.78
C GLU A 93 1.92 -12.50 13.47
N SER A 94 1.95 -11.22 13.12
CA SER A 94 1.03 -10.23 13.68
C SER A 94 -0.41 -10.49 13.28
N LEU A 95 -0.66 -10.80 12.01
CA LEU A 95 -1.99 -11.14 11.52
C LEU A 95 -2.50 -12.44 12.19
N ALA A 96 -1.64 -13.45 12.30
CA ALA A 96 -1.97 -14.69 12.96
C ALA A 96 -2.26 -14.50 14.46
N ALA A 97 -1.53 -13.61 15.13
CA ALA A 97 -1.75 -13.31 16.55
C ALA A 97 -3.15 -12.72 16.79
N VAL A 98 -3.61 -11.80 15.94
CA VAL A 98 -4.96 -11.24 16.04
C VAL A 98 -6.01 -12.36 15.93
N ARG A 99 -5.86 -13.28 15.00
CA ARG A 99 -6.78 -14.41 14.82
C ARG A 99 -6.78 -15.36 16.00
N ARG A 100 -5.61 -15.66 16.55
CA ARG A 100 -5.51 -16.51 17.75
C ARG A 100 -6.25 -15.94 18.95
N HIS A 101 -6.39 -14.62 19.00
CA HIS A 101 -7.15 -13.91 20.04
C HIS A 101 -8.61 -13.68 19.66
N GLY A 102 -9.10 -14.35 18.61
CA GLY A 102 -10.50 -14.24 18.17
C GLY A 102 -10.84 -12.93 17.47
N GLY A 103 -9.81 -12.15 17.05
CA GLY A 103 -9.98 -10.87 16.42
C GLY A 103 -10.07 -10.95 14.90
N ARG A 104 -10.39 -9.80 14.30
CA ARG A 104 -10.40 -9.57 12.85
C ARG A 104 -9.34 -8.56 12.47
N THR A 105 -8.82 -8.69 11.26
CA THR A 105 -7.80 -7.82 10.72
C THR A 105 -8.37 -6.96 9.60
N VAL A 106 -8.01 -5.67 9.62
CA VAL A 106 -8.36 -4.72 8.57
C VAL A 106 -7.07 -4.04 8.11
N VAL A 107 -6.84 -3.99 6.82
CA VAL A 107 -5.78 -3.17 6.25
C VAL A 107 -6.40 -1.87 5.75
N VAL A 108 -5.86 -0.74 6.20
CA VAL A 108 -6.29 0.60 5.81
C VAL A 108 -5.10 1.31 5.19
N THR A 109 -5.18 1.61 3.90
CA THR A 109 -4.04 2.11 3.14
C THR A 109 -4.42 3.25 2.19
N GLY A 110 -3.47 4.17 1.97
CA GLY A 110 -3.61 5.19 0.92
C GLY A 110 -3.43 4.65 -0.50
N LYS A 111 -2.98 3.41 -0.63
CA LYS A 111 -2.76 2.75 -1.91
C LYS A 111 -4.08 2.43 -2.62
N PHE A 112 -4.04 2.42 -3.95
CA PHE A 112 -5.12 1.93 -4.80
C PHE A 112 -5.47 0.49 -4.41
N ALA A 113 -6.73 0.26 -4.03
CA ALA A 113 -7.15 -1.01 -3.42
C ALA A 113 -6.84 -2.26 -4.26
N PRO A 114 -7.06 -2.30 -5.59
CA PRO A 114 -6.70 -3.47 -6.39
C PRO A 114 -5.21 -3.82 -6.31
N ASN A 115 -4.32 -2.84 -6.28
CA ASN A 115 -2.88 -3.08 -6.17
C ASN A 115 -2.50 -3.54 -4.75
N ALA A 116 -3.14 -3.00 -3.74
CA ALA A 116 -2.97 -3.48 -2.37
C ALA A 116 -3.38 -4.95 -2.24
N GLN A 117 -4.52 -5.33 -2.82
CA GLN A 117 -4.99 -6.72 -2.80
C GLN A 117 -4.02 -7.66 -3.49
N ARG A 118 -3.39 -7.23 -4.59
CA ARG A 118 -2.37 -8.04 -5.30
C ARG A 118 -1.18 -8.38 -4.40
N HIS A 119 -0.72 -7.43 -3.58
CA HIS A 119 0.34 -7.71 -2.62
C HIS A 119 -0.10 -8.72 -1.57
N LEU A 120 -1.29 -8.53 -1.00
CA LEU A 120 -1.82 -9.43 0.02
C LEU A 120 -1.93 -10.86 -0.53
N ASP A 121 -2.45 -11.01 -1.74
CA ASP A 121 -2.60 -12.32 -2.38
C ASP A 121 -1.25 -12.96 -2.70
N HIS A 122 -0.33 -12.21 -3.28
CA HIS A 122 0.99 -12.71 -3.66
C HIS A 122 1.83 -13.16 -2.47
N LEU A 123 1.71 -12.46 -1.34
CA LEU A 123 2.48 -12.75 -0.13
C LEU A 123 1.74 -13.63 0.88
N ASP A 124 0.55 -14.11 0.53
CA ASP A 124 -0.31 -14.88 1.45
C ASP A 124 -0.54 -14.16 2.79
N LEU A 125 -0.71 -12.84 2.72
CA LEU A 125 -1.09 -12.02 3.87
C LEU A 125 -2.60 -12.05 4.01
N ASP A 126 -3.08 -12.83 4.95
CA ASP A 126 -4.50 -13.12 5.13
C ASP A 126 -5.14 -12.06 6.04
N VAL A 127 -5.87 -11.14 5.43
CA VAL A 127 -6.64 -10.09 6.12
C VAL A 127 -8.12 -10.25 5.87
N ASP A 128 -8.94 -9.86 6.84
CA ASP A 128 -10.39 -10.01 6.74
C ASP A 128 -11.02 -8.91 5.88
N HIS A 129 -10.45 -7.71 5.89
CA HIS A 129 -10.97 -6.59 5.13
C HIS A 129 -9.86 -5.63 4.69
N LEU A 130 -10.02 -5.04 3.52
CA LEU A 130 -9.10 -4.04 2.96
C LEU A 130 -9.86 -2.78 2.57
N GLU A 131 -9.39 -1.63 3.07
CA GLU A 131 -9.83 -0.31 2.64
C GLU A 131 -8.66 0.42 1.97
N GLY A 132 -8.80 0.72 0.69
CA GLY A 132 -7.83 1.47 -0.09
C GLY A 132 -8.20 2.95 -0.22
N TRP A 133 -7.26 3.73 -0.73
CA TRP A 133 -7.41 5.17 -0.95
C TRP A 133 -7.78 5.97 0.30
N VAL A 134 -7.37 5.50 1.48
CA VAL A 134 -7.62 6.18 2.76
C VAL A 134 -6.31 6.76 3.29
N TRP A 135 -6.30 8.06 3.59
CA TRP A 135 -5.13 8.76 4.07
C TRP A 135 -5.46 9.68 5.26
N GLY A 136 -4.48 9.85 6.13
CA GLY A 136 -4.60 10.75 7.27
C GLY A 136 -5.67 10.32 8.27
N VAL A 137 -6.46 11.28 8.75
CA VAL A 137 -7.51 11.02 9.75
C VAL A 137 -8.60 10.09 9.23
N GLY A 138 -8.80 10.00 7.93
CA GLY A 138 -9.75 9.07 7.31
C GLY A 138 -9.47 7.61 7.62
N LYS A 139 -8.22 7.25 7.95
CA LYS A 139 -7.86 5.89 8.33
C LYS A 139 -8.55 5.44 9.62
N ALA A 140 -8.71 6.35 10.58
CA ALA A 140 -9.42 6.05 11.82
C ALA A 140 -10.91 5.80 11.57
N ASP A 141 -11.51 6.54 10.66
CA ASP A 141 -12.93 6.41 10.31
C ASP A 141 -13.24 5.10 9.56
N ALA A 142 -12.24 4.53 8.86
CA ALA A 142 -12.38 3.27 8.13
C ALA A 142 -12.37 2.03 9.05
N LEU A 143 -11.97 2.18 10.29
CA LEU A 143 -11.99 1.11 11.28
C LEU A 143 -13.33 1.01 11.96
#